data_2870d5001eda93c8669e938d0baf08be
#
_entry.id   2870d5001eda93c8669e938d0baf08be
#
_cell.length_a   1.000
_cell.length_b   1.000
_cell.length_c   1.000
_cell.angle_alpha   90.00
_cell.angle_beta   90.00
_cell.angle_gamma   90.00
#
_symmetry.space_group_name_H-M   'P 1'
#
loop_
_entity.id
_entity.type
_entity.pdbx_description
1 polymer ?
#
loop_
_entity_poly.entity_id
_entity_poly.type
_entity_poly.pdbx_seq_one_letter_code
_entity_poly.pdbx_strand_id
1 'polypeptide(L)'
;LDLIRRQMAFKGESLFNAAWEWARYLRRDLEKNGFLILSPRMTKKKGFRLDPCRITLLFPGGGGSCFAERLARKYHIQVEMHADGYLLAVIGPSQLGLSPDTVSRGFVQARDDLCLNTASRGKICSFSPSLFRCSGNSFSAKGKGIIETEFSPLSISPREALAAPSSIVPLEDSLGKVCAEMVVLSPPGIPLLAPGEMIAEDTLSFLLHIRNGQAIFQGAADPALNTVKVVSEKVNMIKYS
;
A
#
# COMPACT_ATOMS: atom_id res chain seq x y z
N LEU A 1 -7.51 14.19 21.31
CA LEU A 1 -6.19 14.67 20.88
C LEU A 1 -5.40 15.30 22.04
N ASP A 2 -6.00 16.15 22.92
CA ASP A 2 -5.25 16.82 23.99
C ASP A 2 -4.67 15.87 25.04
N LEU A 3 -5.38 14.80 25.40
CA LEU A 3 -4.86 13.76 26.30
C LEU A 3 -3.61 13.07 25.71
N ILE A 4 -3.62 12.78 24.41
CA ILE A 4 -2.47 12.17 23.73
C ILE A 4 -1.29 13.14 23.71
N ARG A 5 -1.54 14.41 23.36
CA ARG A 5 -0.51 15.45 23.39
C ARG A 5 0.12 15.56 24.78
N ARG A 6 -0.70 15.61 25.84
CA ARG A 6 -0.24 15.68 27.23
C ARG A 6 0.58 14.43 27.63
N GLN A 7 0.12 13.24 27.25
CA GLN A 7 0.84 11.99 27.49
C GLN A 7 2.21 12.02 26.82
N MET A 8 2.27 12.47 25.55
CA MET A 8 3.53 12.54 24.81
C MET A 8 4.48 13.58 25.38
N ALA A 9 3.98 14.71 25.90
CA ALA A 9 4.81 15.72 26.55
C ALA A 9 5.52 15.16 27.81
N PHE A 10 4.87 14.28 28.58
CA PHE A 10 5.44 13.75 29.82
C PHE A 10 6.15 12.41 29.65
N LYS A 11 5.70 11.55 28.76
CA LYS A 11 6.17 10.15 28.64
C LYS A 11 6.62 9.77 27.22
N GLY A 12 6.60 10.71 26.28
CA GLY A 12 6.85 10.41 24.87
C GLY A 12 8.19 9.76 24.64
N GLU A 13 9.26 10.29 25.23
CA GLU A 13 10.60 9.76 25.08
C GLU A 13 10.70 8.29 25.55
N SER A 14 10.20 7.99 26.75
CA SER A 14 10.22 6.63 27.30
C SER A 14 9.37 5.65 26.49
N LEU A 15 8.19 6.09 26.02
CA LEU A 15 7.29 5.28 25.20
C LEU A 15 7.86 4.98 23.83
N PHE A 16 8.49 5.96 23.18
CA PHE A 16 9.10 5.73 21.87
C PHE A 16 10.41 4.93 21.97
N ASN A 17 11.19 5.11 23.02
CA ASN A 17 12.36 4.26 23.26
C ASN A 17 11.96 2.80 23.46
N ALA A 18 10.90 2.54 24.22
CA ALA A 18 10.37 1.19 24.41
C ALA A 18 9.82 0.60 23.09
N ALA A 19 9.09 1.40 22.30
CA ALA A 19 8.59 0.98 20.98
C ALA A 19 9.75 0.67 20.00
N TRP A 20 10.83 1.44 20.06
CA TRP A 20 12.02 1.21 19.26
C TRP A 20 12.72 -0.11 19.62
N GLU A 21 12.91 -0.39 20.91
CA GLU A 21 13.51 -1.67 21.34
C GLU A 21 12.61 -2.86 20.96
N TRP A 22 11.31 -2.71 21.08
CA TRP A 22 10.32 -3.70 20.66
C TRP A 22 10.41 -3.97 19.14
N ALA A 23 10.49 -2.92 18.33
CA ALA A 23 10.63 -3.03 16.87
C ALA A 23 11.99 -3.66 16.50
N ARG A 24 13.07 -3.30 17.21
CA ARG A 24 14.41 -3.91 17.03
C ARG A 24 14.39 -5.42 17.30
N TYR A 25 13.72 -5.81 18.37
CA TYR A 25 13.58 -7.22 18.70
C TYR A 25 12.81 -7.97 17.61
N LEU A 26 11.62 -7.51 17.24
CA LEU A 26 10.81 -8.12 16.21
C LEU A 26 11.56 -8.24 14.88
N ARG A 27 12.24 -7.19 14.45
CA ARG A 27 13.05 -7.21 13.24
C ARG A 27 14.10 -8.33 13.25
N ARG A 28 14.87 -8.42 14.32
CA ARG A 28 15.91 -9.45 14.46
C ARG A 28 15.32 -10.85 14.46
N ASP A 29 14.21 -11.05 15.13
CA ASP A 29 13.60 -12.37 15.24
C ASP A 29 12.98 -12.80 13.90
N LEU A 30 12.32 -11.91 13.19
CA LEU A 30 11.83 -12.18 11.83
C LEU A 30 12.99 -12.48 10.86
N GLU A 31 14.10 -11.74 10.93
CA GLU A 31 15.30 -12.01 10.12
C GLU A 31 15.88 -13.41 10.43
N LYS A 32 15.97 -13.80 11.71
CA LYS A 32 16.38 -15.15 12.12
C LYS A 32 15.46 -16.23 11.58
N ASN A 33 14.17 -15.95 11.51
CA ASN A 33 13.17 -16.86 10.95
C ASN A 33 13.11 -16.81 9.40
N GLY A 34 14.05 -16.15 8.75
CA GLY A 34 14.23 -16.17 7.30
C GLY A 34 13.37 -15.18 6.52
N PHE A 35 12.73 -14.21 7.17
CA PHE A 35 12.04 -13.13 6.47
C PHE A 35 13.03 -12.14 5.88
N LEU A 36 12.81 -11.73 4.64
CA LEU A 36 13.57 -10.68 3.99
C LEU A 36 13.02 -9.32 4.41
N ILE A 37 13.83 -8.56 5.16
CA ILE A 37 13.42 -7.25 5.67
C ILE A 37 14.25 -6.15 5.02
N LEU A 38 13.59 -5.06 4.63
CA LEU A 38 14.26 -3.87 4.12
C LEU A 38 15.24 -3.34 5.17
N SER A 39 16.51 -3.36 4.84
CA SER A 39 17.60 -2.98 5.77
C SER A 39 18.23 -1.64 5.39
N PRO A 40 18.85 -0.92 6.34
CA PRO A 40 19.59 0.31 6.05
C PRO A 40 20.69 0.13 5.01
N ARG A 41 21.27 -1.07 4.89
CA ARG A 41 22.31 -1.38 3.89
C ARG A 41 21.75 -1.30 2.47
N MET A 42 20.49 -1.68 2.28
CA MET A 42 19.81 -1.67 0.97
C MET A 42 19.47 -0.24 0.51
N THR A 43 19.27 0.67 1.45
CA THR A 43 18.84 2.05 1.17
C THR A 43 19.98 3.07 1.24
N LYS A 44 21.11 2.73 1.89
CA LYS A 44 22.23 3.65 2.12
C LYS A 44 22.79 4.26 0.83
N LYS A 45 22.91 3.49 -0.23
CA LYS A 45 23.41 3.95 -1.54
C LYS A 45 22.50 5.02 -2.18
N LYS A 46 21.24 5.10 -1.78
CA LYS A 46 20.24 6.06 -2.28
C LYS A 46 20.03 7.25 -1.33
N GLY A 47 20.80 7.35 -0.25
CA GLY A 47 20.70 8.45 0.71
C GLY A 47 19.49 8.40 1.65
N PHE A 48 18.69 7.34 1.63
CA PHE A 48 17.51 7.22 2.50
C PHE A 48 17.88 6.73 3.90
N ARG A 49 17.20 7.28 4.90
CA ARG A 49 17.19 6.78 6.26
C ARG A 49 15.91 5.99 6.50
N LEU A 50 16.02 4.84 7.16
CA LEU A 50 14.86 4.05 7.55
C LEU A 50 14.43 4.42 8.96
N ASP A 51 13.12 4.60 9.14
CA ASP A 51 12.52 4.67 10.45
C ASP A 51 12.60 3.27 11.11
N PRO A 52 13.26 3.12 12.26
CA PRO A 52 13.42 1.82 12.91
C PRO A 52 12.09 1.20 13.37
N CYS A 53 11.06 2.01 13.62
CA CYS A 53 9.73 1.54 13.99
C CYS A 53 8.88 1.09 12.79
N ARG A 54 9.37 1.27 11.55
CA ARG A 54 8.73 0.78 10.34
C ARG A 54 9.45 -0.47 9.84
N ILE A 55 8.77 -1.61 9.88
CA ILE A 55 9.30 -2.90 9.46
C ILE A 55 8.70 -3.27 8.12
N THR A 56 9.50 -3.22 7.07
CA THR A 56 9.07 -3.57 5.71
C THR A 56 9.59 -4.96 5.36
N LEU A 57 8.69 -5.92 5.22
CA LEU A 57 8.99 -7.24 4.67
C LEU A 57 8.93 -7.17 3.15
N LEU A 58 9.85 -7.86 2.49
CA LEU A 58 9.95 -7.92 1.03
C LEU A 58 9.58 -9.30 0.52
N PHE A 59 8.79 -9.34 -0.54
CA PHE A 59 8.32 -10.55 -1.20
C PHE A 59 8.74 -10.53 -2.69
N PRO A 60 9.97 -10.90 -3.02
CA PRO A 60 10.49 -10.81 -4.40
C PRO A 60 9.71 -11.62 -5.41
N GLY A 61 9.02 -12.69 -4.97
CA GLY A 61 8.15 -13.53 -5.78
C GLY A 61 6.67 -13.20 -5.73
N GLY A 62 6.30 -12.10 -5.06
CA GLY A 62 4.89 -11.76 -4.79
C GLY A 62 4.33 -12.46 -3.54
N GLY A 63 3.03 -12.26 -3.29
CA GLY A 63 2.31 -12.89 -2.17
C GLY A 63 2.18 -12.03 -0.91
N GLY A 64 2.69 -10.80 -0.89
CA GLY A 64 2.59 -9.89 0.25
C GLY A 64 1.14 -9.60 0.65
N SER A 65 0.25 -9.42 -0.32
CA SER A 65 -1.18 -9.20 -0.06
C SER A 65 -1.85 -10.42 0.56
N CYS A 66 -1.58 -11.61 0.05
CA CYS A 66 -2.09 -12.87 0.58
C CYS A 66 -1.60 -13.12 2.02
N PHE A 67 -0.33 -12.78 2.28
CA PHE A 67 0.27 -12.88 3.59
C PHE A 67 -0.36 -11.90 4.59
N ALA A 68 -0.59 -10.65 4.20
CA ALA A 68 -1.27 -9.64 5.01
C ALA A 68 -2.70 -10.07 5.38
N GLU A 69 -3.44 -10.62 4.42
CA GLU A 69 -4.78 -11.15 4.65
C GLU A 69 -4.77 -12.32 5.65
N ARG A 70 -3.79 -13.22 5.56
CA ARG A 70 -3.62 -14.32 6.50
C ARG A 70 -3.31 -13.82 7.92
N LEU A 71 -2.41 -12.85 8.05
CA LEU A 71 -2.10 -12.20 9.32
C LEU A 71 -3.34 -11.58 9.96
N ALA A 72 -4.13 -10.83 9.18
CA ALA A 72 -5.32 -10.17 9.67
C ALA A 72 -6.41 -11.15 10.11
N ARG A 73 -6.73 -12.14 9.25
CA ARG A 73 -7.88 -13.04 9.49
C ARG A 73 -7.63 -14.11 10.54
N LYS A 74 -6.43 -14.67 10.59
CA LYS A 74 -6.14 -15.81 11.47
C LYS A 74 -5.36 -15.42 12.73
N TYR A 75 -4.47 -14.45 12.61
CA TYR A 75 -3.58 -14.06 13.71
C TYR A 75 -3.92 -12.71 14.31
N HIS A 76 -4.96 -12.03 13.80
CA HIS A 76 -5.43 -10.71 14.27
C HIS A 76 -4.33 -9.64 14.26
N ILE A 77 -3.37 -9.77 13.33
CA ILE A 77 -2.28 -8.81 13.13
C ILE A 77 -2.62 -7.95 11.93
N GLN A 78 -2.94 -6.68 12.19
CA GLN A 78 -3.16 -5.67 11.17
C GLN A 78 -1.84 -5.00 10.79
N VAL A 79 -1.61 -4.84 9.50
CA VAL A 79 -0.45 -4.14 8.95
C VAL A 79 -0.88 -2.80 8.38
N GLU A 80 0.06 -1.86 8.29
CA GLU A 80 -0.21 -0.49 7.80
C GLU A 80 -0.56 -0.49 6.32
N MET A 81 0.26 -1.17 5.52
CA MET A 81 0.04 -1.31 4.09
C MET A 81 0.71 -2.56 3.54
N HIS A 82 0.20 -3.04 2.43
CA HIS A 82 0.77 -4.16 1.72
C HIS A 82 0.54 -4.04 0.22
N ALA A 83 1.40 -4.68 -0.53
CA ALA A 83 1.23 -4.97 -1.95
C ALA A 83 1.85 -6.35 -2.21
N ASP A 84 1.79 -6.83 -3.43
CA ASP A 84 2.32 -8.15 -3.74
C ASP A 84 3.81 -8.30 -3.42
N GLY A 85 4.59 -7.24 -3.65
CA GLY A 85 6.04 -7.23 -3.41
C GLY A 85 6.48 -6.86 -2.00
N TYR A 86 5.62 -6.36 -1.15
CA TYR A 86 5.99 -5.91 0.20
C TYR A 86 4.81 -5.87 1.19
N LEU A 87 5.18 -5.80 2.47
CA LEU A 87 4.28 -5.55 3.59
C LEU A 87 4.98 -4.60 4.57
N LEU A 88 4.27 -3.57 5.03
CA LEU A 88 4.76 -2.61 6.01
C LEU A 88 3.99 -2.76 7.32
N ALA A 89 4.72 -3.05 8.40
CA ALA A 89 4.22 -2.97 9.77
C ALA A 89 4.78 -1.72 10.46
N VAL A 90 3.93 -1.00 11.18
CA VAL A 90 4.31 0.17 11.99
C VAL A 90 4.19 -0.19 13.46
N ILE A 91 5.26 0.02 14.21
CA ILE A 91 5.31 -0.25 15.63
C ILE A 91 5.27 1.09 16.38
N GLY A 92 4.28 1.24 17.23
CA GLY A 92 4.12 2.44 18.06
C GLY A 92 3.95 2.08 19.55
N PRO A 93 3.78 3.07 20.41
CA PRO A 93 3.58 2.85 21.85
C PRO A 93 2.36 1.99 22.21
N SER A 94 1.37 1.91 21.33
CA SER A 94 0.16 1.11 21.55
C SER A 94 0.40 -0.40 21.57
N GLN A 95 1.48 -0.88 20.94
CA GLN A 95 1.85 -2.30 20.89
C GLN A 95 2.60 -2.78 22.15
N LEU A 96 3.04 -1.88 23.03
CA LEU A 96 3.87 -2.24 24.20
C LEU A 96 3.19 -3.18 25.19
N GLY A 97 1.87 -3.33 25.14
CA GLY A 97 1.12 -4.34 25.91
C GLY A 97 1.22 -5.77 25.37
N LEU A 98 1.78 -5.96 24.16
CA LEU A 98 1.94 -7.24 23.50
C LEU A 98 3.40 -7.69 23.57
N SER A 99 3.62 -9.00 23.73
CA SER A 99 4.97 -9.56 23.61
C SER A 99 5.38 -9.57 22.12
N PRO A 100 6.58 -9.08 21.76
CA PRO A 100 7.11 -9.16 20.42
C PRO A 100 7.25 -10.61 19.92
N ASP A 101 7.50 -11.58 20.84
CA ASP A 101 7.54 -13.00 20.50
C ASP A 101 6.18 -13.53 20.01
N THR A 102 5.09 -13.06 20.61
CA THR A 102 3.75 -13.47 20.18
C THR A 102 3.46 -12.98 18.77
N VAL A 103 3.84 -11.74 18.47
CA VAL A 103 3.68 -11.17 17.12
C VAL A 103 4.58 -11.90 16.13
N SER A 104 5.85 -12.12 16.47
CA SER A 104 6.79 -12.86 15.60
C SER A 104 6.29 -14.27 15.29
N ARG A 105 5.80 -15.01 16.29
CA ARG A 105 5.18 -16.33 16.08
C ARG A 105 4.01 -16.27 15.12
N GLY A 106 3.16 -15.22 15.21
CA GLY A 106 2.06 -15.01 14.26
C GLY A 106 2.54 -14.90 12.81
N PHE A 107 3.64 -14.15 12.58
CA PHE A 107 4.26 -14.06 11.26
C PHE A 107 4.79 -15.41 10.76
N VAL A 108 5.50 -16.15 11.61
CA VAL A 108 6.07 -17.47 11.27
C VAL A 108 4.94 -18.44 10.92
N GLN A 109 3.92 -18.54 11.75
CA GLN A 109 2.79 -19.44 11.55
C GLN A 109 1.98 -19.06 10.29
N ALA A 110 1.79 -17.76 10.03
CA ALA A 110 1.11 -17.31 8.81
C ALA A 110 1.85 -17.73 7.54
N ARG A 111 3.20 -17.68 7.54
CA ARG A 111 4.04 -18.18 6.46
C ARG A 111 3.87 -19.69 6.29
N ASP A 112 3.98 -20.43 7.38
CA ASP A 112 3.92 -21.89 7.35
C ASP A 112 2.54 -22.38 6.88
N ASP A 113 1.46 -21.75 7.29
CA ASP A 113 0.11 -22.01 6.78
C ASP A 113 0.00 -21.83 5.26
N LEU A 114 0.61 -20.78 4.72
CA LEU A 114 0.59 -20.52 3.28
C LEU A 114 1.42 -21.53 2.51
N CYS A 115 2.57 -21.94 3.06
CA CYS A 115 3.41 -22.97 2.47
C CYS A 115 2.70 -24.35 2.42
N LEU A 116 1.99 -24.74 3.47
CA LEU A 116 1.24 -25.99 3.53
C LEU A 116 0.05 -26.01 2.57
N ASN A 117 -0.66 -24.88 2.42
CA ASN A 117 -1.80 -24.79 1.52
C ASN A 117 -1.40 -24.78 0.03
N THR A 118 -0.19 -24.37 -0.33
CA THR A 118 0.31 -24.44 -1.71
C THR A 118 0.68 -25.86 -2.12
N ALA A 119 1.12 -26.69 -1.20
CA ALA A 119 1.41 -28.12 -1.46
C ALA A 119 0.16 -28.94 -1.77
N SER A 120 -1.02 -28.55 -1.25
CA SER A 120 -2.26 -29.33 -1.35
C SER A 120 -3.24 -28.86 -2.44
N ARG A 121 -3.07 -27.71 -3.04
CA ARG A 121 -4.07 -27.09 -3.95
C ARG A 121 -3.51 -26.54 -5.25
N GLY A 122 -2.51 -27.00 -5.90
CA GLY A 122 -2.18 -26.72 -7.32
C GLY A 122 -2.56 -25.34 -7.91
N LYS A 123 -2.97 -24.33 -7.14
CA LYS A 123 -3.39 -22.98 -7.53
C LYS A 123 -2.85 -21.93 -6.57
N ILE A 124 -1.75 -21.33 -6.93
CA ILE A 124 -1.51 -19.89 -7.13
C ILE A 124 -1.76 -19.00 -5.91
N CYS A 125 -1.00 -19.16 -4.85
CA CYS A 125 -0.13 -18.10 -4.39
C CYS A 125 1.27 -18.63 -4.66
N SER A 126 2.06 -17.95 -5.48
CA SER A 126 3.44 -18.33 -5.80
C SER A 126 4.37 -18.08 -4.60
N PHE A 127 3.96 -18.58 -3.45
CA PHE A 127 4.65 -18.52 -2.20
C PHE A 127 5.58 -19.73 -2.13
N SER A 128 6.71 -19.65 -2.82
CA SER A 128 7.75 -20.68 -2.72
C SER A 128 8.60 -20.42 -1.49
N PRO A 129 8.77 -21.39 -0.57
CA PRO A 129 9.69 -21.26 0.57
C PRO A 129 11.13 -20.96 0.13
N SER A 130 11.50 -21.36 -1.09
CA SER A 130 12.82 -21.08 -1.68
C SER A 130 13.03 -19.60 -1.98
N LEU A 131 11.96 -18.79 -2.12
CA LEU A 131 12.04 -17.35 -2.37
C LEU A 131 12.36 -16.53 -1.11
N PHE A 132 12.19 -17.12 0.10
CA PHE A 132 12.67 -16.49 1.33
C PHE A 132 14.17 -16.61 1.54
N ARG A 133 14.84 -17.55 0.87
CA ARG A 133 16.30 -17.68 0.87
C ARG A 133 16.89 -16.92 -0.31
N CYS A 134 16.98 -15.62 -0.21
CA CYS A 134 17.85 -14.84 -1.10
C CYS A 134 19.30 -14.96 -0.64
N SER A 135 20.01 -15.96 -1.18
CA SER A 135 21.46 -15.93 -1.23
C SER A 135 21.85 -14.99 -2.38
N GLY A 136 22.29 -13.79 -2.07
CA GLY A 136 22.95 -12.94 -3.06
C GLY A 136 22.27 -11.58 -3.33
N ASN A 137 23.13 -10.62 -3.45
CA ASN A 137 22.96 -9.17 -3.54
C ASN A 137 22.22 -8.61 -4.78
N SER A 138 21.28 -9.29 -5.39
CA SER A 138 20.59 -8.76 -6.56
C SER A 138 19.06 -8.75 -6.38
N PHE A 139 18.57 -7.68 -5.77
CA PHE A 139 17.17 -7.30 -5.87
C PHE A 139 16.94 -6.66 -7.25
N SER A 140 16.55 -7.45 -8.23
CA SER A 140 16.01 -6.93 -9.49
C SER A 140 14.49 -6.86 -9.35
N ALA A 141 14.00 -5.68 -9.05
CA ALA A 141 12.58 -5.37 -9.12
C ALA A 141 12.16 -5.30 -10.60
N LYS A 142 11.97 -6.45 -11.25
CA LYS A 142 11.25 -6.56 -12.53
C LYS A 142 9.74 -6.69 -12.31
N GLY A 143 9.19 -6.05 -11.30
CA GLY A 143 7.81 -5.64 -11.30
C GLY A 143 7.80 -4.20 -11.82
N LYS A 144 6.89 -3.85 -12.73
CA LYS A 144 6.63 -2.43 -13.05
C LYS A 144 6.41 -1.74 -11.71
N GLY A 145 7.48 -1.09 -11.24
CA GLY A 145 7.50 -0.37 -9.97
C GLY A 145 6.43 0.70 -9.99
N ILE A 146 6.16 1.23 -8.82
CA ILE A 146 5.40 2.46 -8.59
C ILE A 146 5.44 3.29 -9.87
N ILE A 147 4.28 3.48 -10.45
CA ILE A 147 4.13 4.18 -11.71
C ILE A 147 4.78 5.54 -11.52
N GLU A 148 5.84 5.82 -12.27
CA GLU A 148 6.17 7.17 -12.67
C GLU A 148 5.06 7.60 -13.63
N THR A 149 3.83 7.75 -13.13
CA THR A 149 2.80 8.43 -13.86
C THR A 149 3.21 9.89 -13.86
N GLU A 150 3.53 10.41 -15.03
CA GLU A 150 3.46 11.85 -15.20
C GLU A 150 2.09 12.28 -14.70
N PHE A 151 2.07 13.26 -13.80
CA PHE A 151 0.79 13.75 -13.24
C PHE A 151 -0.13 14.11 -14.39
N SER A 152 -1.34 13.59 -14.37
CA SER A 152 -2.36 13.96 -15.35
C SER A 152 -2.55 15.49 -15.32
N PRO A 153 -2.53 16.16 -16.45
CA PRO A 153 -2.64 17.61 -16.47
C PRO A 153 -3.97 18.05 -15.87
N LEU A 154 -3.91 19.03 -14.98
CA LEU A 154 -5.11 19.63 -14.40
C LEU A 154 -5.76 20.51 -15.48
N SER A 155 -6.96 20.15 -15.91
CA SER A 155 -7.71 20.89 -16.96
C SER A 155 -8.55 22.02 -16.37
N ILE A 156 -9.13 21.80 -15.20
CA ILE A 156 -9.87 22.78 -14.42
C ILE A 156 -9.57 22.59 -12.93
N SER A 157 -9.86 23.57 -12.09
CA SER A 157 -9.64 23.41 -10.66
C SER A 157 -10.52 22.28 -10.06
N PRO A 158 -10.07 21.59 -9.00
CA PRO A 158 -10.89 20.58 -8.32
C PRO A 158 -12.24 21.12 -7.84
N ARG A 159 -12.28 22.37 -7.40
CA ARG A 159 -13.51 23.05 -6.99
C ARG A 159 -14.50 23.21 -8.14
N GLU A 160 -14.02 23.61 -9.30
CA GLU A 160 -14.84 23.76 -10.50
C GLU A 160 -15.35 22.40 -10.99
N ALA A 161 -14.49 21.39 -11.02
CA ALA A 161 -14.86 20.03 -11.41
C ALA A 161 -15.97 19.44 -10.52
N LEU A 162 -15.86 19.65 -9.19
CA LEU A 162 -16.86 19.17 -8.23
C LEU A 162 -18.19 19.93 -8.34
N ALA A 163 -18.17 21.20 -8.73
CA ALA A 163 -19.36 22.05 -8.88
C ALA A 163 -20.01 21.92 -10.27
N ALA A 164 -19.28 21.40 -11.25
CA ALA A 164 -19.75 21.28 -12.62
C ALA A 164 -20.81 20.17 -12.77
N PRO A 165 -21.71 20.30 -13.75
CA PRO A 165 -22.54 19.18 -14.19
C PRO A 165 -21.66 18.00 -14.58
N SER A 166 -22.03 16.81 -14.14
CA SER A 166 -21.23 15.60 -14.33
C SER A 166 -22.08 14.46 -14.85
N SER A 167 -21.46 13.53 -15.56
CA SER A 167 -22.04 12.30 -16.05
C SER A 167 -21.21 11.09 -15.64
N ILE A 168 -21.86 9.94 -15.55
CA ILE A 168 -21.20 8.67 -15.28
C ILE A 168 -20.95 7.99 -16.61
N VAL A 169 -19.71 7.57 -16.86
CA VAL A 169 -19.32 6.86 -18.08
C VAL A 169 -18.62 5.55 -17.73
N PRO A 170 -18.65 4.52 -18.58
CA PRO A 170 -17.78 3.36 -18.43
C PRO A 170 -16.31 3.81 -18.31
N LEU A 171 -15.54 3.12 -17.47
CA LEU A 171 -14.12 3.47 -17.28
C LEU A 171 -13.37 3.45 -18.62
N GLU A 172 -13.67 2.48 -19.49
CA GLU A 172 -13.09 2.32 -20.82
C GLU A 172 -13.31 3.55 -21.72
N ASP A 173 -14.44 4.23 -21.54
CA ASP A 173 -14.86 5.38 -22.35
C ASP A 173 -14.44 6.74 -21.74
N SER A 174 -13.59 6.71 -20.72
CA SER A 174 -13.22 7.90 -19.96
C SER A 174 -11.96 8.61 -20.47
N LEU A 175 -11.24 8.04 -21.42
CA LEU A 175 -10.02 8.63 -21.97
C LEU A 175 -10.25 10.08 -22.45
N GLY A 176 -9.37 10.99 -22.04
CA GLY A 176 -9.42 12.41 -22.42
C GLY A 176 -10.53 13.22 -21.75
N LYS A 177 -11.39 12.60 -20.94
CA LYS A 177 -12.42 13.31 -20.16
C LYS A 177 -11.83 13.86 -18.86
N VAL A 178 -12.46 14.90 -18.31
CA VAL A 178 -12.07 15.52 -17.05
C VAL A 178 -12.77 14.81 -15.90
N CYS A 179 -12.01 14.28 -14.94
CA CYS A 179 -12.54 13.59 -13.79
C CYS A 179 -13.32 14.53 -12.86
N ALA A 180 -14.47 14.09 -12.36
CA ALA A 180 -15.35 14.82 -11.45
C ALA A 180 -15.46 14.19 -10.07
N GLU A 181 -14.62 13.21 -9.78
CA GLU A 181 -14.58 12.53 -8.48
C GLU A 181 -13.15 12.22 -8.05
N MET A 182 -12.97 11.79 -6.82
CA MET A 182 -11.67 11.34 -6.30
C MET A 182 -11.60 9.82 -6.40
N VAL A 183 -10.59 9.28 -7.06
CA VAL A 183 -10.31 7.84 -7.08
C VAL A 183 -9.04 7.57 -6.29
N VAL A 184 -9.17 6.94 -5.14
CA VAL A 184 -8.07 6.68 -4.21
C VAL A 184 -7.86 5.18 -4.06
N LEU A 185 -6.66 4.72 -4.31
CA LEU A 185 -6.27 3.33 -4.03
C LEU A 185 -5.93 3.17 -2.55
N SER A 186 -6.62 2.28 -1.87
CA SER A 186 -6.40 2.02 -0.44
C SER A 186 -6.12 0.54 -0.17
N PRO A 187 -5.16 0.22 0.71
CA PRO A 187 -4.10 1.07 1.24
C PRO A 187 -3.02 1.41 0.21
N PRO A 188 -2.26 2.53 0.31
CA PRO A 188 -2.16 3.42 1.48
C PRO A 188 -3.07 4.65 1.43
N GLY A 189 -3.94 4.82 0.47
CA GLY A 189 -4.76 6.01 0.31
C GLY A 189 -4.15 7.05 -0.63
N ILE A 190 -3.52 6.59 -1.72
CA ILE A 190 -2.92 7.46 -2.73
C ILE A 190 -3.99 7.79 -3.79
N PRO A 191 -4.27 9.08 -4.04
CA PRO A 191 -5.12 9.47 -5.15
C PRO A 191 -4.50 9.06 -6.49
N LEU A 192 -5.29 8.39 -7.32
CA LEU A 192 -4.92 8.01 -8.68
C LEU A 192 -5.54 8.95 -9.70
N LEU A 193 -6.71 9.50 -9.37
CA LEU A 193 -7.39 10.57 -10.08
C LEU A 193 -7.97 11.55 -9.08
N ALA A 194 -7.79 12.82 -9.35
CA ALA A 194 -8.42 13.91 -8.61
C ALA A 194 -9.43 14.66 -9.50
N PRO A 195 -10.44 15.30 -8.89
CA PRO A 195 -11.36 16.16 -9.66
C PRO A 195 -10.59 17.24 -10.41
N GLY A 196 -10.92 17.42 -11.68
CA GLY A 196 -10.29 18.42 -12.56
C GLY A 196 -9.10 17.89 -13.37
N GLU A 197 -8.60 16.70 -13.08
CA GLU A 197 -7.58 16.06 -13.90
C GLU A 197 -8.16 15.43 -15.16
N MET A 198 -7.44 15.55 -16.27
CA MET A 198 -7.76 14.84 -17.51
C MET A 198 -7.29 13.40 -17.42
N ILE A 199 -8.15 12.46 -17.72
CA ILE A 199 -7.83 11.02 -17.67
C ILE A 199 -6.93 10.68 -18.86
N ALA A 200 -5.64 10.53 -18.59
CA ALA A 200 -4.62 10.18 -19.58
C ALA A 200 -4.62 8.67 -19.86
N GLU A 201 -4.02 8.27 -20.99
CA GLU A 201 -3.94 6.87 -21.42
C GLU A 201 -3.22 5.97 -20.41
N ASP A 202 -2.09 6.43 -19.85
CA ASP A 202 -1.33 5.68 -18.85
C ASP A 202 -2.14 5.47 -17.57
N THR A 203 -2.85 6.51 -17.11
CA THR A 203 -3.72 6.44 -15.95
C THR A 203 -4.88 5.47 -16.18
N LEU A 204 -5.54 5.56 -17.33
CA LEU A 204 -6.63 4.66 -17.70
C LEU A 204 -6.15 3.21 -17.77
N SER A 205 -5.06 2.96 -18.47
CA SER A 205 -4.46 1.62 -18.60
C SER A 205 -4.13 1.01 -17.23
N PHE A 206 -3.61 1.82 -16.32
CA PHE A 206 -3.33 1.40 -14.96
C PHE A 206 -4.60 1.07 -14.17
N LEU A 207 -5.61 1.95 -14.21
CA LEU A 207 -6.89 1.71 -13.52
C LEU A 207 -7.56 0.43 -14.02
N LEU A 208 -7.56 0.19 -15.34
CA LEU A 208 -8.07 -1.04 -15.94
C LEU A 208 -7.31 -2.29 -15.47
N HIS A 209 -5.99 -2.17 -15.32
CA HIS A 209 -5.16 -3.28 -14.83
C HIS A 209 -5.45 -3.61 -13.37
N ILE A 210 -5.51 -2.61 -12.48
CA ILE A 210 -5.70 -2.84 -11.04
C ILE A 210 -7.14 -3.14 -10.65
N ARG A 211 -8.14 -2.72 -11.44
CA ARG A 211 -9.57 -3.00 -11.22
C ARG A 211 -9.86 -4.49 -11.07
N ASN A 212 -9.17 -5.32 -11.85
CA ASN A 212 -9.35 -6.78 -11.84
C ASN A 212 -8.66 -7.49 -10.66
N GLY A 213 -7.95 -6.75 -9.81
CA GLY A 213 -7.27 -7.25 -8.61
C GLY A 213 -8.14 -7.15 -7.35
N GLN A 214 -7.48 -7.28 -6.19
CA GLN A 214 -8.10 -7.07 -4.87
C GLN A 214 -7.98 -5.61 -4.40
N ALA A 215 -7.89 -4.67 -5.32
CA ALA A 215 -7.76 -3.25 -5.01
C ALA A 215 -9.07 -2.70 -4.41
N ILE A 216 -8.97 -1.90 -3.37
CA ILE A 216 -10.11 -1.19 -2.77
C ILE A 216 -10.01 0.27 -3.22
N PHE A 217 -11.04 0.73 -3.93
CA PHE A 217 -11.13 2.13 -4.35
C PHE A 217 -12.02 2.90 -3.40
N GLN A 218 -11.52 4.03 -2.92
CA GLN A 218 -12.26 4.96 -2.07
C GLN A 218 -12.50 6.27 -2.82
N GLY A 219 -13.60 6.93 -2.49
CA GLY A 219 -13.97 8.21 -3.10
C GLY A 219 -14.63 8.12 -4.48
N ALA A 220 -14.50 7.00 -5.18
CA ALA A 220 -15.20 6.73 -6.42
C ALA A 220 -16.70 6.46 -6.16
N ALA A 221 -17.57 6.92 -7.04
CA ALA A 221 -19.00 6.63 -6.97
C ALA A 221 -19.29 5.13 -7.18
N ASP A 222 -18.51 4.47 -8.02
CA ASP A 222 -18.49 3.02 -8.20
C ASP A 222 -17.23 2.42 -7.55
N PRO A 223 -17.32 1.76 -6.39
CA PRO A 223 -16.16 1.14 -5.72
C PRO A 223 -15.52 0.00 -6.53
N ALA A 224 -16.25 -0.58 -7.50
CA ALA A 224 -15.72 -1.59 -8.40
C ALA A 224 -14.99 -0.99 -9.62
N LEU A 225 -15.07 0.33 -9.78
CA LEU A 225 -14.45 1.12 -10.85
C LEU A 225 -14.83 0.64 -12.26
N ASN A 226 -16.05 0.09 -12.44
CA ASN A 226 -16.58 -0.17 -13.80
C ASN A 226 -16.97 1.12 -14.48
N THR A 227 -17.33 2.13 -13.69
CA THR A 227 -17.70 3.46 -14.17
C THR A 227 -16.93 4.53 -13.41
N VAL A 228 -16.80 5.70 -14.01
CA VAL A 228 -16.17 6.88 -13.42
C VAL A 228 -17.02 8.11 -13.70
N LYS A 229 -17.04 9.04 -12.74
CA LYS A 229 -17.74 10.31 -12.88
C LYS A 229 -16.85 11.33 -13.57
N VAL A 230 -17.34 11.90 -14.64
CA VAL A 230 -16.63 12.90 -15.44
C VAL A 230 -17.45 14.19 -15.58
N VAL A 231 -16.76 15.30 -15.78
CA VAL A 231 -17.41 16.60 -16.07
C VAL A 231 -18.13 16.49 -17.42
N SER A 232 -19.40 16.91 -17.46
CA SER A 232 -20.18 16.90 -18.69
C SER A 232 -19.65 17.92 -19.70
N GLU A 233 -19.58 17.56 -20.98
CA GLU A 233 -19.00 18.36 -22.08
C GLU A 233 -19.62 19.76 -22.28
N LYS A 234 -20.70 20.10 -21.57
CA LYS A 234 -21.38 21.41 -21.67
C LYS A 234 -20.69 22.54 -20.90
N VAL A 235 -19.62 22.26 -20.18
CA VAL A 235 -18.84 23.32 -19.53
C VAL A 235 -17.85 23.85 -20.56
N ASN A 236 -18.17 24.98 -21.17
CA ASN A 236 -17.25 25.75 -21.99
C ASN A 236 -15.95 25.95 -21.16
N MET A 237 -14.84 25.37 -21.63
CA MET A 237 -13.54 25.63 -21.05
C MET A 237 -13.29 27.12 -21.04
N ILE A 238 -13.38 27.75 -19.87
CA ILE A 238 -12.91 29.11 -19.69
C ILE A 238 -11.39 29.00 -19.82
N LYS A 239 -10.90 29.39 -20.99
CA LYS A 239 -9.46 29.49 -21.25
C LYS A 239 -8.90 30.55 -20.30
N TYR A 240 -8.09 30.14 -19.36
CA TYR A 240 -7.15 31.03 -18.73
C TYR A 240 -6.05 31.34 -19.76
N SER A 241 -6.15 32.52 -20.38
CA SER A 241 -5.10 33.16 -21.16
C SER A 241 -4.20 33.95 -20.22
#